data_91e3e20cc29dac973f048fa454225822
#
_entry.id   91e3e20cc29dac973f048fa454225822
#
_cell.length_a   1.000
_cell.length_b   1.000
_cell.length_c   1.000
_cell.angle_alpha   90.00
_cell.angle_beta   90.00
_cell.angle_gamma   90.00
#
_symmetry.space_group_name_H-M   'P 1'
#
loop_
_entity.id
_entity.type
_entity.pdbx_description
1 polymer ?
#
loop_
_entity_poly.entity_id
_entity_poly.type
_entity_poly.pdbx_seq_one_letter_code
_entity_poly.pdbx_strand_id
1 'polypeptide(L)'
;ETYNGVQLMTRHQFPDGVDPYVVPGDPTSGLRWGISDAELLPDGNVVVASSTDGTADGDKLRLYEVDFTKRFASEPAAVYPLNFGHNAVWDRTNELLWATAGDVLHAYRYIRTDGRPALALQETYPLPDGQKDAHDLFPVHGLNQLWLTTPNAIWKFNVSTKEFARFNASATVNVKCVSSGPADYETILLYPTQSYWSDKLIDTGGRSVYQRDGAQIYKGRWMLANTFSYPENHRPEI
;
A
#
# COMPACT_ATOMS: atom_id res chain seq x y z
N GLU A 1 -14.53 6.02 -0.84
CA GLU A 1 -15.20 7.24 -1.39
C GLU A 1 -14.19 8.08 -2.18
N THR A 2 -14.66 8.71 -3.26
CA THR A 2 -13.83 9.61 -4.07
C THR A 2 -14.42 11.02 -3.97
N TYR A 3 -13.58 12.00 -3.70
CA TYR A 3 -13.97 13.41 -3.64
C TYR A 3 -12.92 14.28 -4.35
N ASN A 4 -13.33 15.07 -5.35
CA ASN A 4 -12.46 15.92 -6.17
C ASN A 4 -11.19 15.18 -6.69
N GLY A 5 -11.33 13.93 -7.08
CA GLY A 5 -10.22 13.09 -7.56
C GLY A 5 -9.35 12.47 -6.47
N VAL A 6 -9.60 12.74 -5.19
CA VAL A 6 -8.93 12.05 -4.08
C VAL A 6 -9.72 10.81 -3.70
N GLN A 7 -9.08 9.66 -3.75
CA GLN A 7 -9.65 8.46 -3.15
C GLN A 7 -9.29 8.42 -1.66
N LEU A 8 -10.31 8.28 -0.84
CA LEU A 8 -10.17 8.15 0.60
C LEU A 8 -10.31 6.67 0.96
N MET A 9 -9.27 6.12 1.57
CA MET A 9 -9.37 4.85 2.27
C MET A 9 -9.76 5.14 3.71
N THR A 10 -11.02 4.88 4.03
CA THR A 10 -11.53 4.99 5.40
C THR A 10 -11.56 3.60 6.05
N ARG A 11 -11.35 3.56 7.35
CA ARG A 11 -11.66 2.36 8.13
C ARG A 11 -13.19 2.21 8.13
N HIS A 12 -13.69 1.16 7.50
CA HIS A 12 -15.10 0.81 7.63
C HIS A 12 -15.36 0.23 9.02
N GLN A 13 -16.30 0.82 9.76
CA GLN A 13 -16.91 0.15 10.87
C GLN A 13 -17.97 -0.79 10.29
N PHE A 14 -17.75 -2.08 10.45
CA PHE A 14 -18.77 -3.07 10.12
C PHE A 14 -19.86 -3.06 11.20
N PRO A 15 -21.11 -3.42 10.86
CA PRO A 15 -22.16 -3.55 11.86
C PRO A 15 -21.73 -4.44 13.02
N ASP A 16 -22.23 -4.15 14.22
CA ASP A 16 -21.92 -4.93 15.42
C ASP A 16 -22.14 -6.42 15.18
N GLY A 17 -21.13 -7.22 15.48
CA GLY A 17 -21.14 -8.67 15.27
C GLY A 17 -20.56 -9.15 13.93
N VAL A 18 -20.16 -8.25 13.03
CA VAL A 18 -19.41 -8.60 11.82
C VAL A 18 -17.97 -8.18 11.99
N ASP A 19 -17.08 -9.14 12.23
CA ASP A 19 -15.63 -8.90 12.18
C ASP A 19 -15.17 -8.98 10.72
N PRO A 20 -14.74 -7.88 10.08
CA PRO A 20 -14.29 -7.88 8.68
C PRO A 20 -13.04 -8.69 8.46
N TYR A 21 -12.37 -9.08 9.53
CA TYR A 21 -11.13 -9.86 9.51
C TYR A 21 -11.35 -11.35 9.76
N VAL A 22 -12.59 -11.79 9.91
CA VAL A 22 -12.89 -13.22 9.98
C VAL A 22 -12.82 -13.79 8.57
N VAL A 23 -11.83 -14.61 8.31
CA VAL A 23 -11.78 -15.44 7.10
C VAL A 23 -13.03 -16.31 7.09
N PRO A 24 -13.87 -16.29 6.04
CA PRO A 24 -15.04 -17.15 5.97
C PRO A 24 -14.60 -18.62 6.06
N GLY A 25 -14.99 -19.30 7.14
CA GLY A 25 -14.70 -20.72 7.35
C GLY A 25 -14.27 -21.10 8.76
N ASP A 26 -13.76 -20.17 9.57
CA ASP A 26 -13.43 -20.45 10.96
C ASP A 26 -13.87 -19.31 11.89
N PRO A 27 -15.11 -19.33 12.38
CA PRO A 27 -15.59 -18.33 13.33
C PRO A 27 -14.90 -18.39 14.70
N THR A 28 -14.05 -19.39 14.94
CA THR A 28 -13.39 -19.61 16.22
C THR A 28 -11.90 -19.28 16.21
N SER A 29 -11.31 -19.01 15.02
CA SER A 29 -9.86 -18.85 14.91
C SER A 29 -9.33 -17.57 15.57
N GLY A 30 -10.18 -16.56 15.76
CA GLY A 30 -9.74 -15.29 16.34
C GLY A 30 -8.61 -14.60 15.58
N LEU A 31 -8.30 -15.07 14.37
CA LEU A 31 -7.19 -14.61 13.55
C LEU A 31 -7.50 -13.22 13.02
N ARG A 32 -6.94 -12.23 13.69
CA ARG A 32 -6.95 -10.82 13.27
C ARG A 32 -5.65 -10.53 12.57
N TRP A 33 -5.63 -10.58 11.26
CA TRP A 33 -4.52 -10.02 10.49
C TRP A 33 -5.00 -8.76 9.78
N GLY A 34 -4.32 -7.65 10.04
CA GLY A 34 -4.62 -6.39 9.39
C GLY A 34 -4.16 -6.42 7.93
N ILE A 35 -5.08 -6.34 6.98
CA ILE A 35 -4.73 -6.01 5.61
C ILE A 35 -4.28 -4.55 5.60
N SER A 36 -3.03 -4.32 5.26
CA SER A 36 -2.47 -2.97 5.15
C SER A 36 -2.57 -2.44 3.74
N ASP A 37 -2.47 -3.32 2.74
CA ASP A 37 -2.55 -2.95 1.33
C ASP A 37 -2.87 -4.17 0.45
N ALA A 38 -3.44 -3.90 -0.73
CA ALA A 38 -3.68 -4.90 -1.77
C ALA A 38 -3.35 -4.31 -3.14
N GLU A 39 -2.59 -5.05 -3.94
CA GLU A 39 -2.18 -4.66 -5.28
C GLU A 39 -2.64 -5.68 -6.32
N LEU A 40 -3.17 -5.17 -7.43
CA LEU A 40 -3.59 -5.98 -8.57
C LEU A 40 -2.39 -6.27 -9.46
N LEU A 41 -2.24 -7.51 -9.90
CA LEU A 41 -1.20 -7.96 -10.83
C LEU A 41 -1.70 -8.04 -12.27
N PRO A 42 -0.79 -8.11 -13.29
CA PRO A 42 -1.16 -8.02 -14.72
C PRO A 42 -2.21 -9.02 -15.20
N ASP A 43 -2.25 -10.19 -14.61
CA ASP A 43 -3.15 -11.29 -14.98
C ASP A 43 -4.41 -11.36 -14.12
N GLY A 44 -4.69 -10.30 -13.34
CA GLY A 44 -5.86 -10.23 -12.46
C GLY A 44 -5.67 -10.88 -11.10
N ASN A 45 -4.50 -11.45 -10.81
CA ASN A 45 -4.18 -11.96 -9.50
C ASN A 45 -3.95 -10.81 -8.50
N VAL A 46 -4.03 -11.08 -7.21
CA VAL A 46 -3.95 -10.06 -6.16
C VAL A 46 -2.86 -10.40 -5.16
N VAL A 47 -2.06 -9.40 -4.82
CA VAL A 47 -1.12 -9.48 -3.70
C VAL A 47 -1.66 -8.67 -2.53
N VAL A 48 -1.57 -9.24 -1.33
CA VAL A 48 -2.01 -8.60 -0.09
C VAL A 48 -0.83 -8.50 0.87
N ALA A 49 -0.48 -7.28 1.27
CA ALA A 49 0.47 -7.03 2.35
C ALA A 49 -0.28 -6.93 3.69
N SER A 50 0.22 -7.59 4.70
CA SER A 50 -0.34 -7.54 6.06
C SER A 50 0.75 -7.31 7.09
N SER A 51 0.50 -6.37 7.99
CA SER A 51 1.25 -6.22 9.23
C SER A 51 0.50 -6.88 10.39
N THR A 52 1.19 -7.15 11.47
CA THR A 52 0.60 -7.81 12.62
C THR A 52 0.83 -7.05 13.91
N ASP A 53 0.00 -7.40 14.88
CA ASP A 53 0.11 -7.12 16.29
C ASP A 53 0.88 -8.21 17.07
N GLY A 54 1.65 -9.05 16.39
CA GLY A 54 2.45 -10.13 16.99
C GLY A 54 1.87 -11.53 16.81
N THR A 55 0.85 -11.72 15.95
CA THR A 55 0.34 -13.06 15.65
C THR A 55 1.12 -13.74 14.50
N ALA A 56 1.09 -15.08 14.45
CA ALA A 56 1.78 -15.86 13.44
C ALA A 56 1.28 -15.64 12.00
N ASP A 57 0.08 -15.07 11.83
CA ASP A 57 -0.57 -14.88 10.54
C ASP A 57 -0.38 -13.49 9.95
N GLY A 58 0.12 -12.55 10.72
CA GLY A 58 0.56 -11.26 10.22
C GLY A 58 1.95 -11.32 9.57
N ASP A 59 2.51 -10.15 9.26
CA ASP A 59 3.85 -10.00 8.67
C ASP A 59 4.04 -10.86 7.41
N LYS A 60 3.05 -10.81 6.51
CA LYS A 60 3.02 -11.64 5.29
C LYS A 60 2.72 -10.81 4.04
N LEU A 61 3.28 -11.29 2.96
CA LEU A 61 2.86 -10.98 1.61
C LEU A 61 2.15 -12.20 1.05
N ARG A 62 0.87 -12.11 0.77
CA ARG A 62 0.05 -13.22 0.27
C ARG A 62 -0.32 -12.96 -1.18
N LEU A 63 -0.07 -13.95 -2.02
CA LEU A 63 -0.44 -13.94 -3.42
C LEU A 63 -1.66 -14.83 -3.62
N TYR A 64 -2.73 -14.26 -4.15
CA TYR A 64 -3.97 -14.96 -4.47
C TYR A 64 -4.11 -15.14 -5.97
N GLU A 65 -4.31 -16.37 -6.41
CA GLU A 65 -4.74 -16.67 -7.76
C GLU A 65 -6.25 -16.49 -7.84
N VAL A 66 -6.68 -15.51 -8.65
CA VAL A 66 -8.10 -15.16 -8.79
C VAL A 66 -8.73 -16.05 -9.84
N ASP A 67 -9.73 -16.81 -9.42
CA ASP A 67 -10.60 -17.61 -10.29
C ASP A 67 -11.95 -16.90 -10.39
N PHE A 68 -12.18 -16.22 -11.50
CA PHE A 68 -13.41 -15.45 -11.74
C PHE A 68 -14.68 -16.30 -11.80
N THR A 69 -14.56 -17.63 -11.87
CA THR A 69 -15.71 -18.54 -11.75
C THR A 69 -16.13 -18.80 -10.30
N LYS A 70 -15.27 -18.43 -9.33
CA LYS A 70 -15.51 -18.55 -7.90
C LYS A 70 -15.75 -17.19 -7.28
N ARG A 71 -16.60 -17.17 -6.27
CA ARG A 71 -16.94 -15.94 -5.56
C ARG A 71 -15.80 -15.44 -4.66
N PHE A 72 -14.93 -16.33 -4.19
CA PHE A 72 -13.83 -16.03 -3.27
C PHE A 72 -12.61 -16.91 -3.57
N ALA A 73 -11.41 -16.31 -3.44
CA ALA A 73 -10.19 -17.07 -3.24
C ALA A 73 -10.04 -17.32 -1.73
N SER A 74 -10.19 -18.55 -1.28
CA SER A 74 -10.12 -18.90 0.15
C SER A 74 -8.68 -19.07 0.64
N GLU A 75 -7.79 -19.53 -0.24
CA GLU A 75 -6.40 -19.82 0.11
C GLU A 75 -5.44 -19.07 -0.81
N PRO A 76 -4.34 -18.54 -0.28
CA PRO A 76 -3.31 -17.93 -1.10
C PRO A 76 -2.58 -19.01 -1.94
N ALA A 77 -2.24 -18.65 -3.18
CA ALA A 77 -1.39 -19.48 -4.03
C ALA A 77 0.04 -19.58 -3.47
N ALA A 78 0.50 -18.50 -2.83
CA ALA A 78 1.80 -18.43 -2.16
C ALA A 78 1.79 -17.43 -1.01
N VAL A 79 2.67 -17.67 -0.01
CA VAL A 79 2.83 -16.81 1.18
C VAL A 79 4.32 -16.56 1.39
N TYR A 80 4.67 -15.28 1.59
CA TYR A 80 6.06 -14.86 1.82
C TYR A 80 6.15 -14.08 3.13
N PRO A 81 7.25 -14.21 3.88
CA PRO A 81 7.52 -13.33 5.02
C PRO A 81 7.63 -11.86 4.56
N LEU A 82 6.98 -10.95 5.26
CA LEU A 82 7.08 -9.51 5.05
C LEU A 82 6.92 -8.81 6.39
N ASN A 83 8.00 -8.77 7.17
CA ASN A 83 8.00 -8.18 8.50
C ASN A 83 7.46 -6.75 8.46
N PHE A 84 6.42 -6.45 9.26
CA PHE A 84 5.74 -5.15 9.26
C PHE A 84 5.27 -4.72 7.85
N GLY A 85 4.71 -5.67 7.08
CA GLY A 85 4.26 -5.43 5.70
C GLY A 85 3.13 -4.42 5.63
N HIS A 86 3.33 -3.28 4.96
CA HIS A 86 2.32 -2.22 4.89
C HIS A 86 1.85 -1.90 3.48
N ASN A 87 2.70 -2.07 2.47
CA ASN A 87 2.36 -1.69 1.10
C ASN A 87 3.00 -2.60 0.07
N ALA A 88 2.31 -2.70 -1.06
CA ALA A 88 2.81 -3.28 -2.29
C ALA A 88 2.44 -2.38 -3.47
N VAL A 89 3.32 -2.25 -4.46
CA VAL A 89 3.11 -1.46 -5.68
C VAL A 89 3.65 -2.22 -6.87
N TRP A 90 2.80 -2.46 -7.87
CA TRP A 90 3.23 -3.06 -9.14
C TRP A 90 3.89 -2.03 -10.05
N ASP A 91 5.09 -2.32 -10.48
CA ASP A 91 5.85 -1.56 -11.47
C ASP A 91 5.76 -2.27 -12.83
N ARG A 92 4.80 -1.82 -13.63
CA ARG A 92 4.57 -2.43 -14.96
C ARG A 92 5.70 -2.25 -15.95
N THR A 93 6.52 -1.21 -15.75
CA THR A 93 7.65 -0.90 -16.67
C THR A 93 8.80 -1.86 -16.46
N ASN A 94 9.10 -2.17 -15.21
CA ASN A 94 10.20 -3.07 -14.84
C ASN A 94 9.70 -4.50 -14.51
N GLU A 95 8.39 -4.74 -14.54
CA GLU A 95 7.75 -6.00 -14.16
C GLU A 95 8.16 -6.47 -12.76
N LEU A 96 8.16 -5.53 -11.82
CA LEU A 96 8.53 -5.75 -10.43
C LEU A 96 7.38 -5.38 -9.49
N LEU A 97 7.21 -6.16 -8.45
CA LEU A 97 6.41 -5.79 -7.29
C LEU A 97 7.33 -5.23 -6.22
N TRP A 98 7.12 -3.96 -5.87
CA TRP A 98 7.78 -3.32 -4.75
C TRP A 98 6.96 -3.52 -3.49
N ALA A 99 7.58 -3.92 -2.38
CA ALA A 99 6.89 -4.08 -1.11
C ALA A 99 7.75 -3.57 0.05
N THR A 100 7.13 -2.77 0.93
CA THR A 100 7.79 -2.32 2.16
C THR A 100 7.71 -3.40 3.23
N ALA A 101 8.84 -3.66 3.87
CA ALA A 101 8.96 -4.41 5.10
C ALA A 101 9.59 -3.51 6.18
N GLY A 102 9.68 -3.97 7.42
CA GLY A 102 10.08 -3.18 8.58
C GLY A 102 11.17 -2.15 8.32
N ASP A 103 12.35 -2.59 7.91
CA ASP A 103 13.54 -1.75 7.68
C ASP A 103 14.09 -1.82 6.25
N VAL A 104 13.32 -2.40 5.32
CA VAL A 104 13.74 -2.59 3.93
C VAL A 104 12.61 -2.33 2.92
N LEU A 105 13.01 -2.05 1.68
CA LEU A 105 12.16 -2.11 0.49
C LEU A 105 12.59 -3.32 -0.34
N HIS A 106 11.67 -4.23 -0.59
CA HIS A 106 11.89 -5.40 -1.43
C HIS A 106 11.42 -5.16 -2.86
N ALA A 107 12.13 -5.75 -3.83
CA ALA A 107 11.71 -5.90 -5.21
C ALA A 107 11.53 -7.38 -5.55
N TYR A 108 10.33 -7.76 -5.97
CA TYR A 108 10.01 -9.13 -6.39
C TYR A 108 9.69 -9.17 -7.87
N ARG A 109 10.17 -10.19 -8.57
CA ARG A 109 9.67 -10.52 -9.90
C ARG A 109 8.42 -11.39 -9.77
N TYR A 110 7.39 -11.04 -10.51
CA TYR A 110 6.22 -11.88 -10.64
C TYR A 110 6.48 -12.97 -11.69
N ILE A 111 6.34 -14.22 -11.32
CA ILE A 111 6.67 -15.38 -12.14
C ILE A 111 5.56 -16.44 -12.05
N ARG A 112 5.66 -17.47 -12.89
CA ARG A 112 4.91 -18.72 -12.72
C ARG A 112 5.87 -19.87 -12.46
N THR A 113 5.59 -20.66 -11.42
CA THR A 113 6.32 -21.89 -11.09
C THR A 113 5.35 -23.06 -11.14
N ASP A 114 5.62 -24.01 -11.98
CA ASP A 114 4.71 -25.17 -12.23
C ASP A 114 3.28 -24.73 -12.58
N GLY A 115 3.15 -23.66 -13.38
CA GLY A 115 1.88 -23.09 -13.81
C GLY A 115 1.17 -22.21 -12.77
N ARG A 116 1.65 -22.13 -11.52
CA ARG A 116 1.06 -21.33 -10.44
C ARG A 116 1.77 -19.98 -10.29
N PRO A 117 1.05 -18.91 -9.94
CA PRO A 117 1.65 -17.62 -9.69
C PRO A 117 2.59 -17.67 -8.48
N ALA A 118 3.73 -17.00 -8.60
CA ALA A 118 4.73 -16.91 -7.54
C ALA A 118 5.49 -15.58 -7.59
N LEU A 119 6.14 -15.22 -6.48
CA LEU A 119 7.04 -14.08 -6.40
C LEU A 119 8.47 -14.57 -6.12
N ALA A 120 9.43 -14.04 -6.88
CA ALA A 120 10.85 -14.29 -6.66
C ALA A 120 11.52 -13.01 -6.18
N LEU A 121 12.02 -12.99 -4.94
CA LEU A 121 12.78 -11.84 -4.43
C LEU A 121 14.01 -11.61 -5.30
N GLN A 122 14.15 -10.41 -5.85
CA GLN A 122 15.26 -10.01 -6.71
C GLN A 122 16.28 -9.19 -5.91
N GLU A 123 15.80 -8.17 -5.22
CA GLU A 123 16.65 -7.19 -4.54
C GLU A 123 16.00 -6.72 -3.23
N THR A 124 16.85 -6.28 -2.32
CA THR A 124 16.46 -5.71 -1.04
C THR A 124 17.27 -4.45 -0.78
N TYR A 125 16.58 -3.36 -0.51
CA TYR A 125 17.17 -2.06 -0.24
C TYR A 125 16.93 -1.68 1.21
N PRO A 126 17.97 -1.57 2.05
CA PRO A 126 17.82 -1.04 3.40
C PRO A 126 17.24 0.37 3.37
N LEU A 127 16.33 0.67 4.29
CA LEU A 127 15.83 2.03 4.45
C LEU A 127 16.96 2.96 4.91
N PRO A 128 17.02 4.21 4.41
CA PRO A 128 18.12 5.12 4.74
C PRO A 128 18.12 5.51 6.22
N ASP A 129 19.26 5.92 6.74
CA ASP A 129 19.45 6.45 8.10
C ASP A 129 18.97 5.51 9.22
N GLY A 130 18.94 4.19 8.98
CA GLY A 130 18.45 3.19 9.93
C GLY A 130 16.95 3.31 10.23
N GLN A 131 16.18 3.88 9.31
CA GLN A 131 14.73 3.97 9.42
C GLN A 131 14.09 2.59 9.48
N LYS A 132 12.94 2.52 10.14
CA LYS A 132 12.13 1.31 10.31
C LYS A 132 10.66 1.63 10.14
N ASP A 133 9.85 0.58 10.11
CA ASP A 133 8.40 0.65 10.18
C ASP A 133 7.81 1.55 9.07
N ALA A 134 8.15 1.24 7.82
CA ALA A 134 7.60 1.94 6.66
C ALA A 134 6.07 1.83 6.63
N HIS A 135 5.39 2.96 6.52
CA HIS A 135 3.93 3.03 6.57
C HIS A 135 3.28 3.25 5.21
N ASP A 136 4.01 3.76 4.25
CA ASP A 136 3.47 4.07 2.92
C ASP A 136 4.47 3.75 1.82
N LEU A 137 3.93 3.29 0.70
CA LEU A 137 4.62 3.18 -0.58
C LEU A 137 3.59 3.52 -1.66
N PHE A 138 3.89 4.53 -2.49
CA PHE A 138 2.96 4.96 -3.53
C PHE A 138 3.71 5.66 -4.67
N PRO A 139 3.26 5.55 -5.94
CA PRO A 139 3.92 6.23 -7.06
C PRO A 139 3.99 7.76 -6.90
N VAL A 140 5.12 8.34 -7.25
CA VAL A 140 5.23 9.79 -7.49
C VAL A 140 4.67 10.09 -8.87
N HIS A 141 3.66 10.95 -8.96
CA HIS A 141 2.99 11.24 -10.22
C HIS A 141 3.99 11.73 -11.29
N GLY A 142 3.92 11.13 -12.47
CA GLY A 142 4.74 11.50 -13.63
C GLY A 142 6.23 11.18 -13.54
N LEU A 143 6.71 10.53 -12.48
CA LEU A 143 8.11 10.22 -12.25
C LEU A 143 8.32 8.71 -12.02
N ASN A 144 9.48 8.19 -12.40
CA ASN A 144 9.89 6.82 -12.07
C ASN A 144 10.42 6.75 -10.63
N GLN A 145 9.56 7.14 -9.69
CA GLN A 145 9.87 7.22 -8.27
C GLN A 145 8.69 6.75 -7.43
N LEU A 146 8.98 6.28 -6.23
CA LEU A 146 8.00 5.91 -5.22
C LEU A 146 8.11 6.82 -3.99
N TRP A 147 6.99 7.30 -3.48
CA TRP A 147 6.88 7.82 -2.13
C TRP A 147 7.03 6.69 -1.14
N LEU A 148 7.78 6.93 -0.08
CA LEU A 148 7.91 6.04 1.07
C LEU A 148 7.87 6.88 2.34
N THR A 149 7.07 6.46 3.32
CA THR A 149 7.04 7.11 4.63
C THR A 149 7.50 6.17 5.72
N THR A 150 8.21 6.73 6.69
CA THR A 150 8.61 6.07 7.93
C THR A 150 8.11 6.89 9.12
N PRO A 151 8.18 6.41 10.36
CA PRO A 151 7.81 7.21 11.53
C PRO A 151 8.50 8.58 11.61
N ASN A 152 9.70 8.73 11.04
CA ASN A 152 10.52 9.93 11.22
C ASN A 152 10.77 10.73 9.95
N ALA A 153 10.36 10.25 8.77
CA ALA A 153 10.68 10.91 7.51
C ALA A 153 9.77 10.51 6.36
N ILE A 154 9.76 11.36 5.35
CA ILE A 154 9.22 11.08 4.02
C ILE A 154 10.39 10.95 3.05
N TRP A 155 10.34 9.95 2.19
CA TRP A 155 11.36 9.63 1.22
C TRP A 155 10.78 9.52 -0.18
N LYS A 156 11.61 9.79 -1.18
CA LYS A 156 11.40 9.38 -2.57
C LYS A 156 12.44 8.32 -2.92
N PHE A 157 12.00 7.17 -3.36
CA PHE A 157 12.87 6.14 -3.92
C PHE A 157 12.87 6.26 -5.44
N ASN A 158 14.05 6.45 -6.02
CA ASN A 158 14.22 6.46 -7.47
C ASN A 158 14.42 5.03 -7.97
N VAL A 159 13.46 4.53 -8.75
CA VAL A 159 13.47 3.15 -9.24
C VAL A 159 14.61 2.88 -10.22
N SER A 160 15.11 3.89 -10.96
CA SER A 160 16.22 3.71 -11.89
C SER A 160 17.58 3.72 -11.20
N THR A 161 17.83 4.68 -10.30
CA THR A 161 19.13 4.82 -9.62
C THR A 161 19.23 3.99 -8.33
N LYS A 162 18.08 3.49 -7.84
CA LYS A 162 17.98 2.73 -6.58
C LYS A 162 18.36 3.56 -5.33
N GLU A 163 18.17 4.86 -5.40
CA GLU A 163 18.56 5.81 -4.37
C GLU A 163 17.34 6.40 -3.66
N PHE A 164 17.48 6.61 -2.36
CA PHE A 164 16.52 7.35 -1.56
C PHE A 164 16.92 8.82 -1.44
N ALA A 165 15.95 9.72 -1.61
CA ALA A 165 16.10 11.14 -1.34
C ALA A 165 15.07 11.58 -0.30
N ARG A 166 15.53 12.27 0.75
CA ARG A 166 14.64 12.79 1.80
C ARG A 166 13.77 13.91 1.23
N PHE A 167 12.49 13.88 1.56
CA PHE A 167 11.53 14.92 1.21
C PHE A 167 11.16 15.74 2.44
N ASN A 168 11.15 17.07 2.30
CA ASN A 168 10.83 18.00 3.38
C ASN A 168 9.42 18.58 3.18
N ALA A 169 8.64 18.57 4.24
CA ALA A 169 7.32 19.16 4.33
C ALA A 169 7.11 19.73 5.74
N SER A 170 6.01 20.44 5.98
CA SER A 170 5.66 20.95 7.32
C SER A 170 5.43 19.81 8.33
N ALA A 171 4.96 18.67 7.86
CA ALA A 171 4.85 17.43 8.63
C ALA A 171 5.67 16.33 7.93
N THR A 172 6.67 15.78 8.61
CA THR A 172 7.49 14.67 8.08
C THR A 172 7.51 13.48 9.03
N VAL A 173 7.14 13.68 10.29
CA VAL A 173 7.09 12.66 11.32
C VAL A 173 5.71 12.03 11.34
N ASN A 174 5.64 10.71 11.43
CA ASN A 174 4.42 9.93 11.55
C ASN A 174 3.41 10.09 10.38
N VAL A 175 3.86 10.53 9.22
CA VAL A 175 3.00 10.64 8.03
C VAL A 175 2.60 9.25 7.54
N LYS A 176 1.30 9.02 7.35
CA LYS A 176 0.75 7.70 6.99
C LYS A 176 0.52 7.54 5.49
N CYS A 177 0.46 8.62 4.73
CA CYS A 177 0.47 8.56 3.27
C CYS A 177 0.91 9.88 2.64
N VAL A 178 1.44 9.75 1.42
CA VAL A 178 1.76 10.87 0.52
C VAL A 178 1.20 10.55 -0.86
N SER A 179 0.56 11.53 -1.49
CA SER A 179 0.14 11.43 -2.89
C SER A 179 0.34 12.75 -3.61
N SER A 180 0.92 12.69 -4.80
CA SER A 180 1.14 13.85 -5.69
C SER A 180 0.37 13.68 -6.99
N GLY A 181 0.05 14.80 -7.62
CA GLY A 181 -0.58 14.89 -8.93
C GLY A 181 0.23 15.77 -9.89
N PRO A 182 -0.38 16.24 -11.01
CA PRO A 182 0.18 17.25 -11.90
C PRO A 182 0.56 18.53 -11.16
N ALA A 183 1.20 19.46 -11.86
CA ALA A 183 1.75 20.68 -11.26
C ALA A 183 0.72 21.60 -10.58
N ASP A 184 -0.55 21.49 -10.96
CA ASP A 184 -1.68 22.23 -10.39
C ASP A 184 -2.36 21.50 -9.21
N TYR A 185 -1.88 20.32 -8.87
CA TYR A 185 -2.37 19.52 -7.72
C TYR A 185 -1.43 19.67 -6.53
N GLU A 186 -1.97 19.89 -5.35
CA GLU A 186 -1.18 19.84 -4.13
C GLU A 186 -0.66 18.41 -3.89
N THR A 187 0.56 18.30 -3.40
CA THR A 187 1.00 17.03 -2.78
C THR A 187 0.31 16.92 -1.43
N ILE A 188 -0.55 15.91 -1.29
CA ILE A 188 -1.33 15.66 -0.08
C ILE A 188 -0.61 14.71 0.86
N LEU A 189 -0.74 14.99 2.14
CA LEU A 189 -0.20 14.20 3.24
C LEU A 189 -1.33 13.83 4.20
N LEU A 190 -1.29 12.60 4.73
CA LEU A 190 -2.06 12.29 5.93
C LEU A 190 -1.12 12.33 7.14
N TYR A 191 -1.31 13.37 7.96
CA TYR A 191 -0.69 13.50 9.27
C TYR A 191 -1.74 13.15 10.33
N PRO A 192 -1.55 12.08 11.13
CA PRO A 192 -2.51 11.66 12.13
C PRO A 192 -2.72 12.71 13.21
N THR A 193 -3.95 12.99 13.52
CA THR A 193 -4.36 13.85 14.64
C THR A 193 -4.94 13.04 15.80
N GLN A 194 -5.32 11.79 15.54
CA GLN A 194 -5.83 10.83 16.54
C GLN A 194 -5.29 9.44 16.22
N SER A 195 -4.55 8.81 17.15
CA SER A 195 -3.96 7.49 16.92
C SER A 195 -3.18 7.43 15.58
N TYR A 196 -3.67 6.71 14.57
CA TYR A 196 -3.06 6.57 13.24
C TYR A 196 -3.94 7.13 12.10
N TRP A 197 -5.00 7.88 12.40
CA TRP A 197 -5.90 8.51 11.42
C TRP A 197 -6.08 10.00 11.66
N SER A 198 -6.70 10.67 10.71
CA SER A 198 -7.10 12.07 10.78
C SER A 198 -8.45 12.25 10.08
N ASP A 199 -9.15 13.31 10.41
CA ASP A 199 -10.35 13.76 9.69
C ASP A 199 -10.02 14.66 8.48
N LYS A 200 -8.74 14.90 8.23
CA LYS A 200 -8.26 15.79 7.14
C LYS A 200 -7.01 15.28 6.46
N LEU A 201 -6.81 15.78 5.24
CA LEU A 201 -5.56 15.74 4.48
C LEU A 201 -4.98 17.15 4.41
N ILE A 202 -3.67 17.26 4.49
CA ILE A 202 -2.95 18.53 4.42
C ILE A 202 -2.03 18.56 3.20
N ASP A 203 -1.66 19.77 2.75
CA ASP A 203 -0.59 19.96 1.78
C ASP A 203 0.80 19.95 2.45
N THR A 204 1.84 20.11 1.66
CA THR A 204 3.24 20.13 2.16
C THR A 204 3.53 21.33 3.05
N GLY A 205 2.73 22.40 3.01
CA GLY A 205 2.79 23.57 3.88
C GLY A 205 2.00 23.41 5.19
N GLY A 206 1.21 22.33 5.32
CA GLY A 206 0.36 22.09 6.51
C GLY A 206 -1.05 22.64 6.39
N ARG A 207 -1.43 23.22 5.25
CA ARG A 207 -2.78 23.73 4.99
C ARG A 207 -3.73 22.55 4.71
N SER A 208 -4.96 22.60 5.25
CA SER A 208 -5.98 21.59 4.96
C SER A 208 -6.40 21.65 3.49
N VAL A 209 -6.26 20.53 2.77
CA VAL A 209 -6.73 20.35 1.39
C VAL A 209 -8.10 19.71 1.38
N TYR A 210 -8.35 18.80 2.30
CA TYR A 210 -9.63 18.13 2.48
C TYR A 210 -9.89 17.94 3.97
N GLN A 211 -11.15 18.11 4.38
CA GLN A 211 -11.58 17.80 5.74
C GLN A 211 -13.03 17.29 5.74
N ARG A 212 -13.28 16.29 6.57
CA ARG A 212 -14.62 15.79 6.88
C ARG A 212 -14.70 15.45 8.36
N ASP A 213 -15.40 16.25 9.11
CA ASP A 213 -15.52 16.07 10.56
C ASP A 213 -15.99 14.67 10.94
N GLY A 214 -15.29 14.06 11.89
CA GLY A 214 -15.55 12.71 12.37
C GLY A 214 -15.08 11.57 11.44
N ALA A 215 -14.52 11.87 10.27
CA ALA A 215 -13.92 10.85 9.43
C ALA A 215 -12.64 10.27 10.06
N GLN A 216 -12.43 8.98 9.85
CA GLN A 216 -11.21 8.28 10.24
C GLN A 216 -10.42 7.91 8.97
N ILE A 217 -9.76 8.91 8.38
CA ILE A 217 -8.97 8.73 7.16
C ILE A 217 -7.62 8.15 7.55
N TYR A 218 -7.24 7.03 6.95
CA TYR A 218 -5.91 6.43 7.14
C TYR A 218 -4.99 6.70 5.95
N LYS A 219 -5.52 6.68 4.72
CA LYS A 219 -4.79 7.00 3.50
C LYS A 219 -5.68 7.81 2.55
N GLY A 220 -5.09 8.77 1.84
CA GLY A 220 -5.72 9.53 0.76
C GLY A 220 -4.84 9.51 -0.49
N ARG A 221 -5.46 9.42 -1.67
CA ARG A 221 -4.77 9.31 -2.96
C ARG A 221 -5.43 10.19 -4.02
N TRP A 222 -4.62 10.83 -4.82
CA TRP A 222 -5.04 11.28 -6.13
C TRP A 222 -5.14 10.06 -7.04
N MET A 223 -6.36 9.75 -7.51
CA MET A 223 -6.59 8.64 -8.43
C MET A 223 -6.33 9.07 -9.85
N LEU A 224 -5.06 9.11 -10.20
CA LEU A 224 -4.56 9.55 -11.50
C LEU A 224 -3.76 8.42 -12.16
N ALA A 225 -3.75 8.41 -13.50
CA ALA A 225 -2.87 7.53 -14.25
C ALA A 225 -1.41 7.74 -13.84
N ASN A 226 -0.67 6.67 -13.71
CA ASN A 226 0.75 6.69 -13.35
C ASN A 226 1.53 5.63 -14.14
N THR A 227 2.86 5.66 -14.05
CA THR A 227 3.74 4.73 -14.76
C THR A 227 3.87 3.38 -14.10
N PHE A 228 3.33 3.20 -12.88
CA PHE A 228 3.43 1.96 -12.11
C PHE A 228 2.24 1.08 -12.40
N SER A 229 1.10 1.30 -11.85
CA SER A 229 -0.10 0.46 -12.01
C SER A 229 -0.58 0.35 -13.46
N TYR A 230 -1.72 -0.25 -13.67
CA TYR A 230 -2.31 -0.47 -15.00
C TYR A 230 -2.76 0.83 -15.64
N PRO A 231 -2.76 0.92 -17.00
CA PRO A 231 -3.37 2.03 -17.69
C PRO A 231 -4.88 2.07 -17.40
N GLU A 232 -5.47 3.27 -17.41
CA GLU A 232 -6.89 3.50 -17.12
C GLU A 232 -7.86 2.59 -17.90
N ASN A 233 -7.45 2.12 -19.08
CA ASN A 233 -8.27 1.28 -19.97
C ASN A 233 -7.99 -0.22 -19.81
N HIS A 234 -7.16 -0.61 -18.86
CA HIS A 234 -6.91 -2.02 -18.61
C HIS A 234 -8.11 -2.61 -17.86
N ARG A 235 -9.02 -3.20 -18.60
CA ARG A 235 -10.00 -4.12 -18.05
C ARG A 235 -9.48 -5.52 -18.33
N PRO A 236 -9.30 -6.40 -17.33
CA PRO A 236 -9.07 -7.81 -17.59
C PRO A 236 -10.17 -8.28 -18.52
N GLU A 237 -9.83 -8.94 -19.61
CA GLU A 237 -10.82 -9.64 -20.41
C GLU A 237 -11.43 -10.71 -19.51
N ILE A 238 -12.70 -10.52 -19.17
CA ILE A 238 -13.49 -11.44 -18.33
C ILE A 238 -13.99 -12.58 -19.21
#